data_03f537e804a92a930608fc21638448ab
#
_entry.id   03f537e804a92a930608fc21638448ab
#
_cell.length_a   1.000
_cell.length_b   1.000
_cell.length_c   1.000
_cell.angle_alpha   90.00
_cell.angle_beta   90.00
_cell.angle_gamma   90.00
#
_symmetry.space_group_name_H-M   'P 1'
#
loop_
_entity.id
_entity.type
_entity.pdbx_description
1 polymer ?
#
loop_
_entity_poly.entity_id
_entity_poly.type
_entity_poly.pdbx_seq_one_letter_code
_entity_poly.pdbx_strand_id
1 'polypeptide(L)'
;MNKEKGTQNELTSSSPLGRLGGAVAIQGYEGSFHQMAARQYFGKEVEVIPCATFREVIKIASNKKESTGGVMAIENSIAGSILPNYTLLQKSSLKIIGEVYLPIKQHLLVNPGVKLEDIKEVHSHHMAIQQCMEFLDKYDWKLVETDDTALSAKNIHQHKSKHIAGIAGKLAAELFELNILAPNIHTQKNNYTRFLMLKRAEEVAAVIEANKASVNFETDHSRGSLAKVLTTIAEGGINLSKLQSFPIAGTNFKYSFHADMEFENIAQFNEVLEKMKLLTAQIKVYGVYKSGKEV
;
A
#
# COMPACT_ATOMS: atom_id res chain seq x y z
N MET A 1 5.46 24.71 -52.80
CA MET A 1 6.25 24.73 -51.55
C MET A 1 5.25 24.46 -50.38
N ASN A 2 5.00 23.21 -50.07
CA ASN A 2 4.14 22.81 -48.97
C ASN A 2 5.00 22.46 -47.78
N LYS A 3 4.75 23.16 -46.64
CA LYS A 3 5.29 22.80 -45.33
C LYS A 3 4.37 21.81 -44.65
N GLU A 4 4.84 20.57 -44.53
CA GLU A 4 4.24 19.58 -43.65
C GLU A 4 4.47 19.96 -42.20
N LYS A 5 3.37 20.08 -41.45
CA LYS A 5 3.37 20.17 -39.99
C LYS A 5 3.33 18.76 -39.44
N GLY A 6 4.43 18.35 -38.82
CA GLY A 6 4.49 17.11 -38.05
C GLY A 6 3.62 17.23 -36.78
N THR A 7 2.64 16.41 -36.69
CA THR A 7 1.82 16.18 -35.50
C THR A 7 2.60 15.24 -34.56
N GLN A 8 3.04 15.77 -33.45
CA GLN A 8 3.55 14.97 -32.32
C GLN A 8 2.34 14.25 -31.67
N ASN A 9 2.32 12.94 -31.80
CA ASN A 9 1.44 12.08 -31.04
C ASN A 9 1.92 12.05 -29.58
N GLU A 10 1.24 12.76 -28.71
CA GLU A 10 1.30 12.54 -27.27
C GLU A 10 0.64 11.20 -26.97
N LEU A 11 1.46 10.21 -26.62
CA LEU A 11 1.02 8.96 -26.03
C LEU A 11 0.51 9.25 -24.62
N THR A 12 -0.77 9.57 -24.51
CA THR A 12 -1.49 9.57 -23.24
C THR A 12 -1.60 8.13 -22.77
N SER A 13 -0.81 7.77 -21.76
CA SER A 13 -0.99 6.54 -21.00
C SER A 13 -2.36 6.60 -20.30
N SER A 14 -3.38 6.06 -20.94
CA SER A 14 -4.69 5.89 -20.35
C SER A 14 -4.60 4.87 -19.22
N SER A 15 -4.77 5.36 -17.98
CA SER A 15 -5.04 4.52 -16.81
C SER A 15 -6.22 3.59 -17.13
N PRO A 16 -6.16 2.26 -16.80
CA PRO A 16 -7.19 1.29 -17.19
C PRO A 16 -8.58 1.50 -16.58
N LEU A 17 -8.72 2.48 -15.72
CA LEU A 17 -9.98 2.81 -15.05
C LEU A 17 -10.40 4.22 -15.43
N GLY A 18 -11.38 4.32 -16.33
CA GLY A 18 -12.04 5.57 -16.66
C GLY A 18 -12.45 6.32 -15.38
N ARG A 19 -12.38 7.65 -15.45
CA ARG A 19 -12.73 8.61 -14.38
C ARG A 19 -14.01 8.18 -13.63
N LEU A 20 -13.87 7.40 -12.58
CA LEU A 20 -14.91 7.22 -11.58
C LEU A 20 -14.66 8.29 -10.51
N GLY A 21 -15.37 9.39 -10.63
CA GLY A 21 -15.36 10.47 -9.64
C GLY A 21 -15.92 9.99 -8.31
N GLY A 22 -15.06 9.50 -7.43
CA GLY A 22 -15.42 9.08 -6.09
C GLY A 22 -14.20 8.94 -5.20
N ALA A 23 -14.36 9.28 -3.92
CA ALA A 23 -13.29 9.25 -2.95
C ALA A 23 -12.95 7.81 -2.52
N VAL A 24 -11.66 7.54 -2.21
CA VAL A 24 -11.18 6.25 -1.69
C VAL A 24 -10.75 6.38 -0.22
N ALA A 25 -11.10 5.40 0.60
CA ALA A 25 -10.71 5.37 2.00
C ALA A 25 -9.22 5.06 2.15
N ILE A 26 -8.50 5.83 2.97
CA ILE A 26 -7.08 5.63 3.28
C ILE A 26 -6.88 5.66 4.80
N GLN A 27 -5.88 4.95 5.31
CA GLN A 27 -5.45 5.13 6.70
C GLN A 27 -4.50 6.34 6.79
N GLY A 28 -4.65 7.12 7.87
CA GLY A 28 -3.89 8.36 8.09
C GLY A 28 -4.57 9.58 7.49
N TYR A 29 -3.79 10.62 7.23
CA TYR A 29 -4.26 11.92 6.82
C TYR A 29 -3.89 12.25 5.36
N GLU A 30 -4.40 13.36 4.85
CA GLU A 30 -3.94 13.95 3.59
C GLU A 30 -2.42 14.20 3.64
N GLY A 31 -1.73 13.92 2.54
CA GLY A 31 -0.27 13.99 2.49
C GLY A 31 0.44 12.68 2.89
N SER A 32 -0.30 11.67 3.36
CA SER A 32 0.26 10.37 3.77
C SER A 32 0.76 9.54 2.57
N PHE A 33 1.56 8.52 2.86
CA PHE A 33 1.99 7.54 1.86
C PHE A 33 0.80 6.75 1.28
N HIS A 34 -0.29 6.55 2.03
CA HIS A 34 -1.52 5.96 1.50
C HIS A 34 -2.15 6.84 0.42
N GLN A 35 -2.20 8.16 0.60
CA GLN A 35 -2.67 9.05 -0.46
C GLN A 35 -1.73 9.07 -1.66
N MET A 36 -0.40 9.00 -1.44
CA MET A 36 0.56 8.86 -2.54
C MET A 36 0.29 7.59 -3.37
N ALA A 37 0.05 6.45 -2.70
CA ALA A 37 -0.31 5.19 -3.36
C ALA A 37 -1.65 5.30 -4.09
N ALA A 38 -2.66 5.94 -3.49
CA ALA A 38 -3.94 6.22 -4.14
C ALA A 38 -3.77 7.05 -5.41
N ARG A 39 -2.99 8.13 -5.35
CA ARG A 39 -2.69 8.99 -6.50
C ARG A 39 -1.92 8.27 -7.60
N GLN A 40 -1.00 7.38 -7.24
CA GLN A 40 -0.24 6.60 -8.22
C GLN A 40 -1.14 5.63 -8.98
N TYR A 41 -2.13 5.02 -8.33
CA TYR A 41 -3.02 4.03 -8.94
C TYR A 41 -4.24 4.65 -9.64
N PHE A 42 -4.95 5.56 -8.97
CA PHE A 42 -6.21 6.13 -9.44
C PHE A 42 -6.03 7.47 -10.19
N GLY A 43 -4.85 8.05 -10.15
CA GLY A 43 -4.56 9.36 -10.73
C GLY A 43 -4.46 10.47 -9.68
N LYS A 44 -3.80 11.58 -10.06
CA LYS A 44 -3.44 12.67 -9.13
C LYS A 44 -4.65 13.35 -8.47
N GLU A 45 -5.78 13.36 -9.16
CA GLU A 45 -7.02 14.04 -8.73
C GLU A 45 -7.94 13.15 -7.88
N VAL A 46 -7.48 11.96 -7.48
CA VAL A 46 -8.28 11.08 -6.61
C VAL A 46 -8.51 11.76 -5.27
N GLU A 47 -9.78 11.88 -4.89
CA GLU A 47 -10.18 12.31 -3.56
C GLU A 47 -9.97 11.17 -2.56
N VAL A 48 -9.60 11.52 -1.33
CA VAL A 48 -9.36 10.53 -0.26
C VAL A 48 -10.22 10.82 0.95
N ILE A 49 -10.62 9.75 1.64
CA ILE A 49 -11.32 9.80 2.92
C ILE A 49 -10.33 9.34 3.99
N PRO A 50 -9.79 10.26 4.80
CA PRO A 50 -8.90 9.92 5.91
C PRO A 50 -9.61 9.09 6.96
N CYS A 51 -8.97 7.98 7.37
CA CYS A 51 -9.46 7.08 8.39
C CYS A 51 -8.40 6.92 9.50
N ALA A 52 -8.82 6.90 10.75
CA ALA A 52 -7.90 6.73 11.87
C ALA A 52 -7.29 5.32 11.92
N THR A 53 -8.02 4.31 11.46
CA THR A 53 -7.60 2.90 11.54
C THR A 53 -7.87 2.13 10.24
N PHE A 54 -7.11 1.06 10.00
CA PHE A 54 -7.38 0.14 8.88
C PHE A 54 -8.75 -0.55 8.98
N ARG A 55 -9.29 -0.74 10.20
CA ARG A 55 -10.66 -1.24 10.39
C ARG A 55 -11.69 -0.26 9.81
N GLU A 56 -11.47 1.01 10.00
CA GLU A 56 -12.33 2.07 9.45
C GLU A 56 -12.20 2.13 7.91
N VAL A 57 -10.98 2.00 7.36
CA VAL A 57 -10.77 1.88 5.91
C VAL A 57 -11.63 0.76 5.32
N ILE A 58 -11.59 -0.45 5.91
CA ILE A 58 -12.41 -1.58 5.45
C ILE A 58 -13.90 -1.26 5.55
N LYS A 59 -14.35 -0.66 6.65
CA LYS A 59 -15.76 -0.28 6.86
C LYS A 59 -16.25 0.68 5.79
N ILE A 60 -15.51 1.79 5.56
CA ILE A 60 -15.86 2.82 4.58
C ILE A 60 -15.73 2.27 3.16
N ALA A 61 -14.66 1.53 2.83
CA ALA A 61 -14.47 0.91 1.52
C ALA A 61 -15.58 -0.09 1.15
N SER A 62 -16.19 -0.74 2.16
CA SER A 62 -17.31 -1.66 1.95
C SER A 62 -18.64 -0.95 1.73
N ASN A 63 -18.74 0.35 2.02
CA ASN A 63 -19.97 1.12 1.88
C ASN A 63 -19.98 1.93 0.57
N LYS A 64 -20.83 1.51 -0.37
CA LYS A 64 -20.99 2.15 -1.69
C LYS A 64 -21.41 3.62 -1.62
N LYS A 65 -22.10 4.03 -0.55
CA LYS A 65 -22.55 5.43 -0.38
C LYS A 65 -21.44 6.33 0.11
N GLU A 66 -20.39 5.78 0.71
CA GLU A 66 -19.32 6.56 1.33
C GLU A 66 -18.07 6.63 0.45
N SER A 67 -17.73 5.54 -0.27
CA SER A 67 -16.50 5.50 -1.05
C SER A 67 -16.61 4.64 -2.31
N THR A 68 -15.63 4.75 -3.19
CA THR A 68 -15.45 3.86 -4.35
C THR A 68 -14.51 2.70 -4.08
N GLY A 69 -13.94 2.62 -2.86
CA GLY A 69 -12.99 1.58 -2.46
C GLY A 69 -12.05 2.05 -1.37
N GLY A 70 -10.93 1.37 -1.22
CA GLY A 70 -9.93 1.71 -0.20
C GLY A 70 -8.50 1.35 -0.61
N VAL A 71 -7.54 1.94 0.11
CA VAL A 71 -6.11 1.65 -0.02
C VAL A 71 -5.58 1.18 1.32
N MET A 72 -4.91 0.05 1.33
CA MET A 72 -4.42 -0.56 2.55
C MET A 72 -2.97 -1.03 2.40
N ALA A 73 -2.06 -0.51 3.23
CA ALA A 73 -0.71 -1.05 3.33
C ALA A 73 -0.77 -2.51 3.82
N ILE A 74 -0.03 -3.39 3.18
CA ILE A 74 -0.04 -4.82 3.52
C ILE A 74 1.33 -5.34 3.94
N GLU A 75 2.39 -4.73 3.45
CA GLU A 75 3.75 -5.16 3.69
C GLU A 75 4.73 -3.99 3.54
N ASN A 76 5.79 -3.99 4.33
CA ASN A 76 6.92 -3.09 4.16
C ASN A 76 8.21 -3.90 4.04
N SER A 77 9.13 -3.52 3.15
CA SER A 77 10.34 -4.27 2.86
C SER A 77 11.32 -4.38 4.04
N ILE A 78 11.18 -3.52 5.05
CA ILE A 78 12.02 -3.53 6.27
C ILE A 78 11.25 -4.16 7.44
N ALA A 79 10.01 -3.71 7.68
CA ALA A 79 9.19 -4.14 8.82
C ALA A 79 8.44 -5.46 8.57
N GLY A 80 8.37 -5.94 7.32
CA GLY A 80 7.68 -7.17 6.95
C GLY A 80 6.17 -7.01 6.79
N SER A 81 5.45 -8.12 6.98
CA SER A 81 4.00 -8.18 6.80
C SER A 81 3.24 -7.45 7.90
N ILE A 82 2.24 -6.66 7.54
CA ILE A 82 1.32 -6.01 8.49
C ILE A 82 0.20 -7.01 8.81
N LEU A 83 0.49 -7.98 9.68
CA LEU A 83 -0.39 -9.13 9.94
C LEU A 83 -1.85 -8.76 10.30
N PRO A 84 -2.13 -7.70 11.09
CA PRO A 84 -3.51 -7.28 11.36
C PRO A 84 -4.30 -6.98 10.08
N ASN A 85 -3.66 -6.43 9.04
CA ASN A 85 -4.32 -6.05 7.81
C ASN A 85 -4.72 -7.26 6.95
N TYR A 86 -3.92 -8.33 6.97
CA TYR A 86 -4.33 -9.62 6.38
C TYR A 86 -5.58 -10.18 7.06
N THR A 87 -5.65 -10.08 8.39
CA THR A 87 -6.85 -10.52 9.15
C THR A 87 -8.08 -9.69 8.79
N LEU A 88 -7.94 -8.38 8.61
CA LEU A 88 -9.02 -7.51 8.16
C LEU A 88 -9.48 -7.86 6.75
N LEU A 89 -8.54 -8.09 5.83
CA LEU A 89 -8.84 -8.51 4.46
C LEU A 89 -9.56 -9.86 4.43
N GLN A 90 -9.11 -10.83 5.23
CA GLN A 90 -9.71 -12.15 5.33
C GLN A 90 -11.19 -12.09 5.75
N LYS A 91 -11.51 -11.20 6.70
CA LYS A 91 -12.86 -10.99 7.24
C LYS A 91 -13.76 -10.11 6.36
N SER A 92 -13.19 -9.42 5.38
CA SER A 92 -13.92 -8.54 4.49
C SER A 92 -14.47 -9.27 3.25
N SER A 93 -15.45 -8.65 2.57
CA SER A 93 -15.92 -9.05 1.24
C SER A 93 -15.20 -8.30 0.11
N LEU A 94 -14.30 -7.39 0.45
CA LEU A 94 -13.56 -6.60 -0.53
C LEU A 94 -12.64 -7.49 -1.37
N LYS A 95 -12.40 -7.04 -2.60
CA LYS A 95 -11.48 -7.67 -3.55
C LYS A 95 -10.30 -6.76 -3.82
N ILE A 96 -9.14 -7.36 -4.02
CA ILE A 96 -7.95 -6.68 -4.49
C ILE A 96 -8.08 -6.49 -6.00
N ILE A 97 -7.99 -5.24 -6.45
CA ILE A 97 -8.04 -4.85 -7.87
C ILE A 97 -6.68 -4.44 -8.43
N GLY A 98 -5.68 -4.34 -7.57
CA GLY A 98 -4.32 -3.97 -7.94
C GLY A 98 -3.46 -3.70 -6.71
N GLU A 99 -2.22 -3.39 -6.97
CA GLU A 99 -1.23 -3.06 -5.94
C GLU A 99 -0.28 -1.96 -6.40
N VAL A 100 0.32 -1.28 -5.43
CA VAL A 100 1.38 -0.28 -5.65
C VAL A 100 2.53 -0.56 -4.70
N TYR A 101 3.74 -0.60 -5.22
CA TYR A 101 4.97 -0.58 -4.44
C TYR A 101 5.48 0.86 -4.41
N LEU A 102 5.43 1.47 -3.24
CA LEU A 102 5.79 2.88 -3.06
C LEU A 102 7.10 2.99 -2.26
N PRO A 103 8.13 3.69 -2.79
CA PRO A 103 9.33 3.99 -2.02
C PRO A 103 8.99 4.95 -0.88
N ILE A 104 9.34 4.58 0.36
CA ILE A 104 9.10 5.37 1.55
C ILE A 104 10.30 6.28 1.77
N LYS A 105 10.17 7.53 1.34
CA LYS A 105 11.21 8.56 1.46
C LYS A 105 10.80 9.58 2.50
N GLN A 106 11.57 9.64 3.60
CA GLN A 106 11.34 10.60 4.67
C GLN A 106 12.19 11.86 4.45
N HIS A 107 11.59 13.01 4.66
CA HIS A 107 12.22 14.32 4.51
C HIS A 107 12.04 15.15 5.78
N LEU A 108 13.00 16.01 6.08
CA LEU A 108 12.86 17.01 7.13
C LEU A 108 12.14 18.23 6.56
N LEU A 109 10.96 18.51 7.09
CA LEU A 109 10.04 19.54 6.60
C LEU A 109 9.94 20.69 7.60
N VAL A 110 9.95 21.91 7.10
CA VAL A 110 9.83 23.13 7.90
C VAL A 110 8.99 24.17 7.19
N ASN A 111 8.49 25.16 7.91
CA ASN A 111 7.88 26.33 7.28
C ASN A 111 8.90 27.13 6.47
N PRO A 112 8.45 27.85 5.42
CA PRO A 112 9.31 28.72 4.63
C PRO A 112 10.11 29.71 5.49
N GLY A 113 11.40 29.85 5.21
CA GLY A 113 12.32 30.75 5.90
C GLY A 113 12.98 30.18 7.17
N VAL A 114 12.55 29.01 7.64
CA VAL A 114 13.18 28.31 8.78
C VAL A 114 14.47 27.64 8.32
N LYS A 115 15.55 27.81 9.08
CA LYS A 115 16.86 27.21 8.84
C LYS A 115 17.14 26.09 9.83
N LEU A 116 18.20 25.31 9.59
CA LEU A 116 18.58 24.16 10.39
C LEU A 116 18.90 24.55 11.85
N GLU A 117 19.56 25.70 12.04
CA GLU A 117 19.91 26.28 13.33
C GLU A 117 18.72 26.75 14.16
N ASP A 118 17.58 27.00 13.54
CA ASP A 118 16.35 27.44 14.24
C ASP A 118 15.61 26.28 14.91
N ILE A 119 15.89 25.03 14.49
CA ILE A 119 15.13 23.84 14.91
C ILE A 119 15.51 23.46 16.34
N LYS A 120 14.49 23.24 17.17
CA LYS A 120 14.61 22.74 18.54
C LYS A 120 13.91 21.41 18.74
N GLU A 121 12.85 21.17 17.98
CA GLU A 121 12.06 19.93 18.08
C GLU A 121 11.79 19.32 16.69
N VAL A 122 11.71 17.98 16.64
CA VAL A 122 11.30 17.24 15.46
C VAL A 122 10.11 16.37 15.80
N HIS A 123 9.00 16.55 15.09
CA HIS A 123 7.74 15.88 15.33
C HIS A 123 7.44 14.88 14.19
N SER A 124 7.10 13.65 14.53
CA SER A 124 6.61 12.65 13.55
C SER A 124 6.09 11.39 14.24
N HIS A 125 5.53 10.48 13.46
CA HIS A 125 5.22 9.14 13.90
C HIS A 125 6.49 8.39 14.33
N HIS A 126 6.43 7.61 15.42
CA HIS A 126 7.60 6.94 16.01
C HIS A 126 8.41 6.13 15.00
N MET A 127 7.75 5.40 14.07
CA MET A 127 8.44 4.62 13.04
C MET A 127 9.24 5.50 12.08
N ALA A 128 8.76 6.68 11.73
CA ALA A 128 9.48 7.60 10.87
C ALA A 128 10.70 8.20 11.58
N ILE A 129 10.56 8.53 12.88
CA ILE A 129 11.69 8.96 13.71
C ILE A 129 12.75 7.86 13.75
N GLN A 130 12.38 6.61 14.09
CA GLN A 130 13.30 5.48 14.14
C GLN A 130 14.03 5.24 12.82
N GLN A 131 13.33 5.37 11.68
CA GLN A 131 13.92 5.24 10.36
C GLN A 131 14.93 6.34 10.02
N CYS A 132 14.96 7.46 10.75
CA CYS A 132 15.80 8.62 10.50
C CYS A 132 16.87 8.85 11.57
N MET A 133 17.08 7.94 12.53
CA MET A 133 17.96 8.15 13.69
C MET A 133 19.41 8.53 13.28
N GLU A 134 20.01 7.90 12.27
CA GLU A 134 21.38 8.26 11.82
C GLU A 134 21.51 9.74 11.38
N PHE A 135 20.42 10.33 10.90
CA PHE A 135 20.40 11.74 10.58
C PHE A 135 20.13 12.58 11.81
N LEU A 136 19.19 12.19 12.66
CA LEU A 136 18.74 12.93 13.83
C LEU A 136 19.81 13.00 14.91
N ASP A 137 20.59 11.95 15.13
CA ASP A 137 21.68 11.86 16.12
C ASP A 137 22.81 12.89 15.90
N LYS A 138 22.83 13.58 14.76
CA LYS A 138 23.78 14.65 14.49
C LYS A 138 23.44 15.98 15.14
N TYR A 139 22.23 16.06 15.73
CA TYR A 139 21.65 17.29 16.26
C TYR A 139 21.08 17.06 17.65
N ASP A 140 21.13 18.07 18.49
CA ASP A 140 20.54 18.05 19.84
C ASP A 140 19.08 18.56 19.80
N TRP A 141 18.25 17.87 19.00
CA TRP A 141 16.82 18.20 18.88
C TRP A 141 15.97 17.30 19.76
N LYS A 142 14.95 17.88 20.38
CA LYS A 142 13.93 17.09 21.08
C LYS A 142 13.06 16.35 20.07
N LEU A 143 13.02 15.01 20.14
CA LEU A 143 12.17 14.18 19.31
C LEU A 143 10.81 14.00 19.96
N VAL A 144 9.74 14.31 19.23
CA VAL A 144 8.36 14.25 19.74
C VAL A 144 7.55 13.29 18.85
N GLU A 145 7.10 12.21 19.46
CA GLU A 145 6.24 11.23 18.77
C GLU A 145 4.81 11.77 18.63
N THR A 146 4.24 11.53 17.47
CA THR A 146 2.87 11.90 17.11
C THR A 146 2.17 10.73 16.42
N ASP A 147 0.86 10.81 16.27
CA ASP A 147 0.04 9.72 15.71
C ASP A 147 0.28 9.47 14.21
N ASP A 148 0.68 10.51 13.45
CA ASP A 148 0.84 10.41 11.99
C ASP A 148 1.86 11.42 11.44
N THR A 149 2.63 11.01 10.41
CA THR A 149 3.65 11.84 9.78
C THR A 149 3.07 13.06 9.05
N ALA A 150 2.00 12.87 8.29
CA ALA A 150 1.37 13.93 7.53
C ALA A 150 0.60 14.90 8.44
N LEU A 151 -0.01 14.39 9.53
CA LEU A 151 -0.63 15.23 10.55
C LEU A 151 0.40 16.14 11.22
N SER A 152 1.60 15.63 11.51
CA SER A 152 2.69 16.46 12.05
C SER A 152 3.05 17.60 11.10
N ALA A 153 3.18 17.31 9.82
CA ALA A 153 3.46 18.32 8.80
C ALA A 153 2.33 19.37 8.73
N LYS A 154 1.06 18.92 8.75
CA LYS A 154 -0.11 19.81 8.77
C LYS A 154 -0.11 20.74 9.98
N ASN A 155 0.18 20.22 11.17
CA ASN A 155 0.23 21.00 12.41
C ASN A 155 1.35 22.05 12.36
N ILE A 156 2.53 21.71 11.83
CA ILE A 156 3.65 22.65 11.67
C ILE A 156 3.25 23.81 10.76
N HIS A 157 2.59 23.53 9.64
CA HIS A 157 2.07 24.54 8.72
C HIS A 157 1.03 25.44 9.40
N GLN A 158 0.01 24.84 10.04
CA GLN A 158 -1.09 25.58 10.67
C GLN A 158 -0.63 26.51 11.80
N HIS A 159 0.31 26.05 12.61
CA HIS A 159 0.86 26.85 13.71
C HIS A 159 1.98 27.80 13.29
N LYS A 160 2.38 27.78 12.01
CA LYS A 160 3.51 28.57 11.47
C LYS A 160 4.76 28.45 12.34
N SER A 161 5.04 27.25 12.82
CA SER A 161 6.14 26.98 13.76
C SER A 161 7.50 27.34 13.13
N LYS A 162 8.32 28.06 13.89
CA LYS A 162 9.68 28.47 13.47
C LYS A 162 10.80 27.61 14.09
N HIS A 163 10.45 26.79 15.08
CA HIS A 163 11.42 25.98 15.83
C HIS A 163 11.10 24.49 15.81
N ILE A 164 10.07 24.09 15.07
CA ILE A 164 9.63 22.69 14.95
C ILE A 164 9.76 22.27 13.50
N ALA A 165 10.46 21.14 13.27
CA ALA A 165 10.50 20.44 12.01
C ALA A 165 9.64 19.17 12.05
N GLY A 166 9.16 18.71 10.91
CA GLY A 166 8.44 17.45 10.78
C GLY A 166 9.21 16.45 9.91
N ILE A 167 8.98 15.16 10.15
CA ILE A 167 9.44 14.13 9.23
C ILE A 167 8.22 13.58 8.51
N ALA A 168 8.17 13.73 7.18
CA ALA A 168 7.07 13.21 6.37
C ALA A 168 7.51 12.99 4.91
N GLY A 169 6.57 12.48 4.09
CA GLY A 169 6.73 12.31 2.65
C GLY A 169 6.65 13.63 1.87
N LYS A 170 7.10 13.60 0.61
CA LYS A 170 7.09 14.76 -0.28
C LYS A 170 5.70 15.35 -0.50
N LEU A 171 4.67 14.51 -0.59
CA LEU A 171 3.30 14.98 -0.78
C LEU A 171 2.80 15.86 0.37
N ALA A 172 3.20 15.55 1.62
CA ALA A 172 2.87 16.40 2.76
C ALA A 172 3.54 17.79 2.65
N ALA A 173 4.79 17.85 2.16
CA ALA A 173 5.46 19.12 1.90
C ALA A 173 4.71 19.94 0.84
N GLU A 174 4.29 19.30 -0.25
CA GLU A 174 3.55 19.95 -1.34
C GLU A 174 2.18 20.47 -0.89
N LEU A 175 1.40 19.65 -0.18
CA LEU A 175 0.04 20.01 0.25
C LEU A 175 0.00 21.09 1.34
N PHE A 176 1.01 21.11 2.21
CA PHE A 176 1.06 22.04 3.34
C PHE A 176 2.10 23.16 3.14
N GLU A 177 2.53 23.38 1.90
CA GLU A 177 3.45 24.48 1.52
C GLU A 177 4.70 24.55 2.42
N LEU A 178 5.23 23.36 2.82
CA LEU A 178 6.44 23.26 3.61
C LEU A 178 7.68 23.09 2.72
N ASN A 179 8.80 23.64 3.16
CA ASN A 179 10.09 23.44 2.54
C ASN A 179 10.71 22.11 2.99
N ILE A 180 11.26 21.36 2.04
CA ILE A 180 12.13 20.21 2.33
C ILE A 180 13.52 20.76 2.68
N LEU A 181 13.83 20.82 3.96
CA LEU A 181 15.12 21.34 4.42
C LEU A 181 16.23 20.29 4.26
N ALA A 182 15.95 19.02 4.51
CA ALA A 182 16.86 17.92 4.22
C ALA A 182 16.07 16.76 3.56
N PRO A 183 16.43 16.41 2.32
CA PRO A 183 15.75 15.34 1.61
C PRO A 183 16.31 13.96 1.98
N ASN A 184 15.44 12.92 1.93
CA ASN A 184 15.83 11.51 2.05
C ASN A 184 16.68 11.21 3.30
N ILE A 185 16.21 11.68 4.47
CA ILE A 185 16.95 11.54 5.73
C ILE A 185 16.86 10.13 6.36
N HIS A 186 16.00 9.25 5.84
CA HIS A 186 15.87 7.87 6.31
C HIS A 186 17.15 7.06 6.03
N THR A 187 17.53 6.21 6.98
CA THR A 187 18.76 5.41 6.96
C THR A 187 18.74 4.37 5.84
N GLN A 188 17.73 3.51 5.83
CA GLN A 188 17.59 2.42 4.86
C GLN A 188 16.98 2.94 3.54
N LYS A 189 17.80 3.08 2.49
CA LYS A 189 17.37 3.68 1.21
C LYS A 189 16.41 2.79 0.42
N ASN A 190 16.52 1.47 0.56
CA ASN A 190 15.65 0.48 -0.09
C ASN A 190 14.45 0.17 0.82
N ASN A 191 13.64 1.17 1.10
CA ASN A 191 12.43 1.06 1.93
C ASN A 191 11.19 1.23 1.06
N TYR A 192 10.45 0.15 0.86
CA TYR A 192 9.22 0.12 0.06
C TYR A 192 8.05 -0.38 0.89
N THR A 193 6.90 0.21 0.69
CA THR A 193 5.64 -0.31 1.23
C THR A 193 4.75 -0.74 0.07
N ARG A 194 4.21 -1.94 0.17
CA ARG A 194 3.21 -2.48 -0.75
C ARG A 194 1.83 -2.11 -0.24
N PHE A 195 1.06 -1.47 -1.11
CA PHE A 195 -0.33 -1.07 -0.87
C PHE A 195 -1.25 -1.86 -1.77
N LEU A 196 -2.36 -2.35 -1.23
CA LEU A 196 -3.43 -3.00 -1.97
C LEU A 196 -4.55 -2.01 -2.25
N MET A 197 -5.05 -2.05 -3.48
CA MET A 197 -6.23 -1.32 -3.91
C MET A 197 -7.44 -2.23 -3.75
N LEU A 198 -8.41 -1.81 -2.96
CA LEU A 198 -9.55 -2.62 -2.56
C LEU A 198 -10.85 -2.07 -3.14
N LYS A 199 -11.71 -2.97 -3.60
CA LYS A 199 -13.04 -2.63 -4.13
C LYS A 199 -14.07 -3.67 -3.74
N ARG A 200 -15.36 -3.30 -3.78
CA ARG A 200 -16.47 -4.24 -3.56
C ARG A 200 -16.52 -5.27 -4.68
N ALA A 201 -16.85 -6.52 -4.34
CA ALA A 201 -16.79 -7.64 -5.26
C ALA A 201 -17.67 -7.43 -6.51
N GLU A 202 -18.85 -6.85 -6.33
CA GLU A 202 -19.81 -6.57 -7.40
C GLU A 202 -19.39 -5.45 -8.36
N GLU A 203 -18.34 -4.70 -8.03
CA GLU A 203 -17.81 -3.61 -8.83
C GLU A 203 -16.49 -3.95 -9.54
N VAL A 204 -16.01 -5.18 -9.35
CA VAL A 204 -14.75 -5.62 -9.94
C VAL A 204 -14.98 -6.17 -11.35
N ALA A 205 -14.40 -5.49 -12.33
CA ALA A 205 -14.34 -6.01 -13.70
C ALA A 205 -13.20 -7.03 -13.85
N ALA A 206 -13.36 -7.98 -14.78
CA ALA A 206 -12.28 -8.90 -15.13
C ALA A 206 -11.09 -8.13 -15.72
N VAL A 207 -9.88 -8.43 -15.24
CA VAL A 207 -8.64 -7.81 -15.70
C VAL A 207 -8.04 -8.69 -16.79
N ILE A 208 -8.04 -8.21 -18.06
CA ILE A 208 -7.59 -8.98 -19.23
C ILE A 208 -6.11 -9.34 -19.14
N GLU A 209 -5.28 -8.45 -18.63
CA GLU A 209 -3.82 -8.63 -18.50
C GLU A 209 -3.40 -8.97 -17.06
N ALA A 210 -4.25 -9.69 -16.32
CA ALA A 210 -3.89 -10.11 -14.99
C ALA A 210 -2.74 -11.12 -15.02
N ASN A 211 -1.75 -10.90 -14.17
CA ASN A 211 -0.59 -11.76 -14.02
C ASN A 211 -0.26 -12.07 -12.56
N LYS A 212 -1.16 -11.68 -11.64
CA LYS A 212 -1.03 -11.93 -10.21
C LYS A 212 -2.37 -12.20 -9.55
N ALA A 213 -2.38 -13.10 -8.58
CA ALA A 213 -3.53 -13.36 -7.74
C ALA A 213 -3.11 -13.48 -6.28
N SER A 214 -3.94 -12.93 -5.39
CA SER A 214 -3.81 -13.14 -3.96
C SER A 214 -4.90 -14.10 -3.50
N VAL A 215 -4.50 -15.19 -2.85
CA VAL A 215 -5.38 -16.24 -2.38
C VAL A 215 -5.17 -16.51 -0.89
N ASN A 216 -6.19 -17.04 -0.23
CA ASN A 216 -6.06 -17.67 1.07
C ASN A 216 -6.59 -19.09 0.97
N PHE A 217 -5.87 -20.06 1.50
CA PHE A 217 -6.30 -21.45 1.50
C PHE A 217 -6.01 -22.14 2.84
N GLU A 218 -6.79 -23.17 3.11
CA GLU A 218 -6.64 -24.02 4.29
C GLU A 218 -6.38 -25.45 3.82
N THR A 219 -5.37 -26.09 4.38
CA THR A 219 -5.10 -27.51 4.13
C THR A 219 -5.69 -28.37 5.24
N ASP A 220 -5.91 -29.65 4.97
CA ASP A 220 -6.06 -30.62 6.04
C ASP A 220 -4.76 -30.62 6.89
N HIS A 221 -4.85 -31.07 8.14
CA HIS A 221 -3.69 -31.04 9.06
C HIS A 221 -2.81 -32.30 8.93
N SER A 222 -2.84 -32.97 7.77
CA SER A 222 -2.04 -34.17 7.50
C SER A 222 -0.62 -33.84 7.08
N ARG A 223 0.28 -34.81 7.29
CA ARG A 223 1.68 -34.66 6.88
C ARG A 223 1.80 -34.45 5.37
N GLY A 224 2.50 -33.40 4.98
CA GLY A 224 2.76 -33.07 3.57
C GLY A 224 1.59 -32.38 2.85
N SER A 225 0.47 -32.06 3.50
CA SER A 225 -0.67 -31.40 2.83
C SER A 225 -0.27 -30.06 2.22
N LEU A 226 0.43 -29.20 2.96
CA LEU A 226 0.96 -27.94 2.41
C LEU A 226 1.95 -28.20 1.28
N ALA A 227 2.86 -29.15 1.42
CA ALA A 227 3.83 -29.47 0.38
C ALA A 227 3.16 -29.88 -0.94
N LYS A 228 2.08 -30.68 -0.89
CA LYS A 228 1.29 -31.04 -2.10
C LYS A 228 0.73 -29.81 -2.80
N VAL A 229 0.16 -28.86 -2.06
CA VAL A 229 -0.36 -27.61 -2.63
C VAL A 229 0.76 -26.82 -3.28
N LEU A 230 1.90 -26.64 -2.60
CA LEU A 230 3.04 -25.90 -3.15
C LEU A 230 3.63 -26.57 -4.40
N THR A 231 3.74 -27.91 -4.41
CA THR A 231 4.16 -28.68 -5.59
C THR A 231 3.21 -28.47 -6.76
N THR A 232 1.88 -28.52 -6.52
CA THR A 232 0.88 -28.28 -7.57
C THR A 232 1.00 -26.88 -8.17
N ILE A 233 1.26 -25.86 -7.35
CA ILE A 233 1.49 -24.48 -7.81
C ILE A 233 2.75 -24.43 -8.69
N ALA A 234 3.85 -25.03 -8.22
CA ALA A 234 5.13 -25.03 -8.95
C ALA A 234 5.06 -25.80 -10.26
N GLU A 235 4.45 -27.00 -10.28
CA GLU A 235 4.23 -27.81 -11.49
C GLU A 235 3.33 -27.11 -12.50
N GLY A 236 2.42 -26.24 -12.04
CA GLY A 236 1.63 -25.36 -12.91
C GLY A 236 2.40 -24.15 -13.44
N GLY A 237 3.70 -24.02 -13.16
CA GLY A 237 4.55 -22.93 -13.62
C GLY A 237 4.26 -21.58 -12.95
N ILE A 238 3.59 -21.58 -11.80
CA ILE A 238 3.25 -20.36 -11.04
C ILE A 238 4.33 -20.07 -10.00
N ASN A 239 4.81 -18.83 -9.97
CA ASN A 239 5.73 -18.36 -8.95
C ASN A 239 4.95 -17.86 -7.71
N LEU A 240 5.49 -18.11 -6.51
CA LEU A 240 5.00 -17.57 -5.26
C LEU A 240 5.86 -16.39 -4.83
N SER A 241 5.35 -15.18 -4.93
CA SER A 241 6.03 -13.98 -4.42
C SER A 241 5.75 -13.73 -2.93
N LYS A 242 4.74 -14.40 -2.37
CA LYS A 242 4.41 -14.36 -0.94
C LYS A 242 3.79 -15.67 -0.47
N LEU A 243 4.20 -16.11 0.72
CA LEU A 243 3.53 -17.18 1.47
C LEU A 243 3.57 -16.81 2.96
N GLN A 244 2.41 -16.70 3.58
CA GLN A 244 2.27 -16.32 4.99
C GLN A 244 1.23 -17.20 5.67
N SER A 245 1.59 -17.85 6.77
CA SER A 245 0.66 -18.63 7.60
C SER A 245 -0.06 -17.77 8.62
N PHE A 246 -1.32 -18.10 8.88
CA PHE A 246 -2.14 -17.49 9.92
C PHE A 246 -2.83 -18.58 10.75
N PRO A 247 -2.79 -18.53 12.09
CA PRO A 247 -3.57 -19.44 12.90
C PRO A 247 -5.06 -19.20 12.72
N ILE A 248 -5.83 -20.27 12.61
CA ILE A 248 -7.30 -20.21 12.51
C ILE A 248 -7.85 -20.11 13.93
N ALA A 249 -8.47 -18.99 14.25
CA ALA A 249 -9.03 -18.74 15.57
C ALA A 249 -10.08 -19.80 15.93
N GLY A 250 -10.06 -20.26 17.19
CA GLY A 250 -10.99 -21.25 17.69
C GLY A 250 -10.66 -22.71 17.30
N THR A 251 -9.48 -22.95 16.71
CA THR A 251 -9.01 -24.29 16.37
C THR A 251 -7.71 -24.65 17.12
N ASN A 252 -7.45 -25.94 17.31
CA ASN A 252 -6.18 -26.40 17.90
C ASN A 252 -5.06 -26.40 16.85
N PHE A 253 -4.38 -25.25 16.74
CA PHE A 253 -3.19 -25.06 15.86
C PHE A 253 -3.40 -25.44 14.39
N LYS A 254 -4.62 -25.18 13.84
CA LYS A 254 -4.83 -25.18 12.40
C LYS A 254 -4.44 -23.84 11.79
N TYR A 255 -4.00 -23.88 10.54
CA TYR A 255 -3.48 -22.71 9.84
C TYR A 255 -4.17 -22.52 8.49
N SER A 256 -4.41 -21.27 8.15
CA SER A 256 -4.66 -20.83 6.79
C SER A 256 -3.40 -20.19 6.21
N PHE A 257 -3.29 -20.16 4.91
CA PHE A 257 -2.12 -19.65 4.20
C PHE A 257 -2.56 -18.58 3.20
N HIS A 258 -1.98 -17.40 3.34
CA HIS A 258 -2.08 -16.39 2.29
C HIS A 258 -0.93 -16.60 1.30
N ALA A 259 -1.22 -16.62 0.02
CA ALA A 259 -0.24 -16.71 -1.05
C ALA A 259 -0.51 -15.66 -2.14
N ASP A 260 0.57 -15.05 -2.63
CA ASP A 260 0.53 -14.25 -3.85
C ASP A 260 1.17 -15.08 -4.96
N MET A 261 0.38 -15.35 -5.99
CA MET A 261 0.70 -16.22 -7.11
C MET A 261 0.91 -15.37 -8.37
N GLU A 262 2.09 -15.48 -8.99
CA GLU A 262 2.44 -14.78 -10.23
C GLU A 262 2.43 -15.78 -11.39
N PHE A 263 1.76 -15.44 -12.47
CA PHE A 263 1.51 -16.30 -13.62
C PHE A 263 1.59 -15.50 -14.93
N GLU A 264 1.76 -16.21 -16.05
CA GLU A 264 1.86 -15.59 -17.38
C GLU A 264 0.49 -15.18 -17.92
N ASN A 265 -0.55 -15.98 -17.66
CA ASN A 265 -1.89 -15.74 -18.15
C ASN A 265 -2.95 -16.33 -17.21
N ILE A 266 -4.17 -15.84 -17.34
CA ILE A 266 -5.30 -16.23 -16.48
C ILE A 266 -5.71 -17.71 -16.64
N ALA A 267 -5.50 -18.32 -17.80
CA ALA A 267 -5.83 -19.73 -18.02
C ALA A 267 -4.95 -20.64 -17.17
N GLN A 268 -3.64 -20.34 -17.09
CA GLN A 268 -2.69 -21.01 -16.21
C GLN A 268 -3.12 -20.93 -14.74
N PHE A 269 -3.47 -19.73 -14.26
CA PHE A 269 -3.95 -19.56 -12.89
C PHE A 269 -5.22 -20.37 -12.62
N ASN A 270 -6.19 -20.34 -13.54
CA ASN A 270 -7.45 -21.06 -13.37
C ASN A 270 -7.23 -22.57 -13.30
N GLU A 271 -6.37 -23.13 -14.15
CA GLU A 271 -6.04 -24.57 -14.12
C GLU A 271 -5.44 -24.98 -12.77
N VAL A 272 -4.46 -24.20 -12.28
CA VAL A 272 -3.84 -24.46 -10.96
C VAL A 272 -4.83 -24.30 -9.84
N LEU A 273 -5.69 -23.28 -9.90
CA LEU A 273 -6.73 -23.04 -8.88
C LEU A 273 -7.69 -24.23 -8.76
N GLU A 274 -8.14 -24.82 -9.89
CA GLU A 274 -9.01 -26.02 -9.87
C GLU A 274 -8.28 -27.21 -9.22
N LYS A 275 -7.00 -27.43 -9.51
CA LYS A 275 -6.19 -28.47 -8.85
C LYS A 275 -6.05 -28.20 -7.34
N MET A 276 -5.81 -26.94 -6.94
CA MET A 276 -5.72 -26.55 -5.53
C MET A 276 -7.03 -26.80 -4.77
N LYS A 277 -8.19 -26.58 -5.38
CA LYS A 277 -9.49 -26.86 -4.75
C LYS A 277 -9.65 -28.32 -4.30
N LEU A 278 -9.01 -29.25 -5.00
CA LEU A 278 -9.03 -30.68 -4.65
C LEU A 278 -8.10 -31.02 -3.47
N LEU A 279 -7.15 -30.15 -3.16
CA LEU A 279 -6.11 -30.34 -2.14
C LEU A 279 -6.31 -29.49 -0.87
N THR A 280 -7.30 -28.59 -0.89
CA THR A 280 -7.55 -27.61 0.16
C THR A 280 -8.91 -27.79 0.77
N ALA A 281 -9.05 -27.61 2.08
CA ALA A 281 -10.33 -27.63 2.76
C ALA A 281 -11.19 -26.41 2.41
N GLN A 282 -10.52 -25.27 2.21
CA GLN A 282 -11.12 -24.01 1.77
C GLN A 282 -10.11 -23.23 0.95
N ILE A 283 -10.60 -22.53 -0.07
CA ILE A 283 -9.80 -21.54 -0.83
C ILE A 283 -10.66 -20.31 -1.14
N LYS A 284 -10.10 -19.13 -0.88
CA LYS A 284 -10.69 -17.83 -1.15
C LYS A 284 -9.74 -17.01 -2.03
N VAL A 285 -10.19 -16.60 -3.20
CA VAL A 285 -9.47 -15.67 -4.07
C VAL A 285 -9.82 -14.24 -3.64
N TYR A 286 -8.83 -13.49 -3.15
CA TYR A 286 -9.00 -12.09 -2.76
C TYR A 286 -9.03 -11.16 -3.96
N GLY A 287 -8.27 -11.49 -5.02
CA GLY A 287 -8.27 -10.73 -6.25
C GLY A 287 -7.36 -11.38 -7.28
N VAL A 288 -7.65 -11.07 -8.54
CA VAL A 288 -6.84 -11.40 -9.71
C VAL A 288 -6.60 -10.08 -10.44
N TYR A 289 -5.36 -9.65 -10.55
CA TYR A 289 -5.02 -8.29 -10.95
C TYR A 289 -3.67 -8.23 -11.67
N LYS A 290 -3.37 -7.09 -12.26
CA LYS A 290 -2.05 -6.82 -12.79
C LYS A 290 -1.09 -6.46 -11.66
N SER A 291 0.06 -7.12 -11.61
CA SER A 291 1.12 -6.83 -10.64
C SER A 291 1.54 -5.37 -10.72
N GLY A 292 1.73 -4.73 -9.56
CA GLY A 292 2.31 -3.40 -9.48
C GLY A 292 3.75 -3.41 -9.99
N LYS A 293 4.16 -2.34 -10.67
CA LYS A 293 5.57 -2.20 -11.01
C LYS A 293 6.36 -1.86 -9.75
N GLU A 294 7.39 -2.62 -9.46
CA GLU A 294 8.46 -2.18 -8.56
C GLU A 294 9.12 -0.95 -9.20
N VAL A 295 9.24 0.14 -8.42
CA VAL A 295 9.84 1.40 -8.88
C VAL A 295 11.34 1.39 -8.61
#